data_d092488d3405b3b8107a5d5d57a7ad87
#
_entry.id   d092488d3405b3b8107a5d5d57a7ad87
#
_cell.length_a   1.000
_cell.length_b   1.000
_cell.length_c   1.000
_cell.angle_alpha   90.00
_cell.angle_beta   90.00
_cell.angle_gamma   90.00
#
_symmetry.space_group_name_H-M   'P 1'
#
loop_
_entity.id
_entity.type
_entity.pdbx_description
1 polymer ?
#
loop_
_entity_poly.entity_id
_entity_poly.type
_entity_poly.pdbx_seq_one_letter_code
_entity_poly.pdbx_strand_id
1 'polypeptide(L)'
;MATRVRNDLPGLAFFASAGLTAIIIVFLVGFIFYMAYPTFESQGLGFFTTAAWNYEESRYGWVAMAASTAIVTAVTLAIACPIGIGSAIYLSEFAPPWAEKPMRTMIELLVGIPSVVYGIFGLFVLEDIFQHVVHPFLSTTFAFTGLFTNVHPNNGEGVLLASTVLAVMVLPTIIALSQEAMRTVPNEFR
;
A
#
# COMPACT_ATOMS: atom_id res chain seq x y z
N MET A 1 20.93 -39.69 -37.67
CA MET A 1 20.54 -38.46 -36.98
C MET A 1 19.23 -38.75 -36.25
N ALA A 2 19.33 -39.25 -35.01
CA ALA A 2 18.16 -39.65 -34.22
C ALA A 2 17.71 -38.42 -33.41
N THR A 3 16.59 -37.79 -33.79
CA THR A 3 15.92 -36.78 -33.02
C THR A 3 15.41 -37.42 -31.72
N ARG A 4 16.12 -37.13 -30.62
CA ARG A 4 15.65 -37.45 -29.28
C ARG A 4 14.33 -36.65 -29.08
N VAL A 5 13.22 -37.35 -29.10
CA VAL A 5 11.96 -36.86 -28.56
C VAL A 5 12.20 -36.68 -27.05
N ARG A 6 12.62 -35.50 -26.66
CA ARG A 6 12.66 -35.10 -25.25
C ARG A 6 11.21 -35.08 -24.79
N ASN A 7 10.89 -35.85 -23.76
CA ASN A 7 9.60 -35.78 -23.08
C ASN A 7 9.49 -34.36 -22.51
N ASP A 8 8.80 -33.45 -23.23
CA ASP A 8 8.56 -32.08 -22.80
C ASP A 8 7.37 -31.98 -21.78
N LEU A 9 7.20 -33.01 -20.96
CA LEU A 9 6.21 -33.05 -19.88
C LEU A 9 6.26 -31.80 -18.98
N PRO A 10 7.44 -31.32 -18.53
CA PRO A 10 7.50 -30.07 -17.78
C PRO A 10 7.03 -28.88 -18.63
N GLY A 11 7.42 -28.79 -19.91
CA GLY A 11 6.98 -27.71 -20.79
C GLY A 11 5.46 -27.70 -20.98
N LEU A 12 4.86 -28.87 -21.19
CA LEU A 12 3.41 -29.00 -21.31
C LEU A 12 2.70 -28.58 -20.02
N ALA A 13 3.22 -28.97 -18.86
CA ALA A 13 2.68 -28.56 -17.57
C ALA A 13 2.73 -27.03 -17.36
N PHE A 14 3.84 -26.39 -17.75
CA PHE A 14 3.94 -24.92 -17.69
C PHE A 14 2.95 -24.23 -18.65
N PHE A 15 2.81 -24.71 -19.88
CA PHE A 15 1.82 -24.16 -20.81
C PHE A 15 0.38 -24.36 -20.33
N ALA A 16 0.07 -25.52 -19.77
CA ALA A 16 -1.26 -25.79 -19.20
C ALA A 16 -1.55 -24.87 -18.00
N SER A 17 -0.59 -24.68 -17.10
CA SER A 17 -0.71 -23.77 -15.97
C SER A 17 -0.89 -22.31 -16.40
N ALA A 18 -0.10 -21.87 -17.38
CA ALA A 18 -0.21 -20.53 -17.95
C ALA A 18 -1.57 -20.31 -18.63
N GLY A 19 -2.04 -21.30 -19.39
CA GLY A 19 -3.36 -21.27 -20.03
C GLY A 19 -4.49 -21.22 -19.02
N LEU A 20 -4.43 -22.03 -17.96
CA LEU A 20 -5.38 -22.02 -16.87
C LEU A 20 -5.43 -20.66 -16.16
N THR A 21 -4.26 -20.09 -15.86
CA THR A 21 -4.16 -18.76 -15.24
C THR A 21 -4.79 -17.69 -16.12
N ALA A 22 -4.50 -17.71 -17.42
CA ALA A 22 -5.10 -16.77 -18.38
C ALA A 22 -6.64 -16.89 -18.42
N ILE A 23 -7.18 -18.11 -18.45
CA ILE A 23 -8.62 -18.36 -18.42
C ILE A 23 -9.23 -17.83 -17.13
N ILE A 24 -8.60 -18.08 -15.97
CA ILE A 24 -9.10 -17.58 -14.66
C ILE A 24 -9.12 -16.05 -14.67
N ILE A 25 -8.08 -15.39 -15.17
CA ILE A 25 -8.04 -13.91 -15.22
C ILE A 25 -9.15 -13.38 -16.12
N VAL A 26 -9.31 -13.92 -17.31
CA VAL A 26 -10.38 -13.50 -18.25
C VAL A 26 -11.77 -13.73 -17.64
N PHE A 27 -11.96 -14.88 -17.00
CA PHE A 27 -13.21 -15.18 -16.28
C PHE A 27 -13.48 -14.19 -15.16
N LEU A 28 -12.48 -13.88 -14.31
CA LEU A 28 -12.62 -12.91 -13.22
C LEU A 28 -12.96 -11.52 -13.74
N VAL A 29 -12.27 -11.05 -14.77
CA VAL A 29 -12.56 -9.74 -15.38
C VAL A 29 -13.98 -9.73 -15.93
N GLY A 30 -14.37 -10.75 -16.70
CA GLY A 30 -15.73 -10.87 -17.26
C GLY A 30 -16.80 -10.93 -16.16
N PHE A 31 -16.54 -11.68 -15.09
CA PHE A 31 -17.45 -11.78 -13.93
C PHE A 31 -17.61 -10.44 -13.22
N ILE A 32 -16.51 -9.69 -13.01
CA ILE A 32 -16.57 -8.36 -12.40
C ILE A 32 -17.39 -7.39 -13.27
N PHE A 33 -17.14 -7.39 -14.57
CA PHE A 33 -17.95 -6.57 -15.50
C PHE A 33 -19.44 -6.95 -15.48
N TYR A 34 -19.74 -8.24 -15.47
CA TYR A 34 -21.11 -8.72 -15.38
C TYR A 34 -21.80 -8.25 -14.09
N MET A 35 -21.12 -8.35 -12.94
CA MET A 35 -21.64 -7.89 -11.64
C MET A 35 -21.75 -6.37 -11.54
N ALA A 36 -20.86 -5.63 -12.20
CA ALA A 36 -20.89 -4.17 -12.21
C ALA A 36 -21.93 -3.58 -13.17
N TYR A 37 -22.42 -4.35 -14.15
CA TYR A 37 -23.32 -3.89 -15.21
C TYR A 37 -24.57 -3.16 -14.69
N PRO A 38 -25.31 -3.66 -13.68
CA PRO A 38 -26.50 -2.98 -13.15
C PRO A 38 -26.20 -1.59 -12.59
N THR A 39 -25.00 -1.41 -12.00
CA THR A 39 -24.58 -0.09 -11.48
C THR A 39 -24.33 0.89 -12.62
N PHE A 40 -23.70 0.45 -13.70
CA PHE A 40 -23.51 1.31 -14.89
C PHE A 40 -24.81 1.62 -15.61
N GLU A 41 -25.74 0.70 -15.64
CA GLU A 41 -27.08 0.92 -16.23
C GLU A 41 -27.87 1.97 -15.44
N SER A 42 -27.81 1.92 -14.10
CA SER A 42 -28.55 2.84 -13.23
C SER A 42 -27.91 4.23 -13.10
N GLN A 43 -26.56 4.29 -13.01
CA GLN A 43 -25.83 5.54 -12.76
C GLN A 43 -25.27 6.18 -14.04
N GLY A 44 -25.08 5.42 -15.09
CA GLY A 44 -24.46 5.87 -16.33
C GLY A 44 -23.08 6.50 -16.12
N LEU A 45 -22.80 7.58 -16.87
CA LEU A 45 -21.55 8.34 -16.71
C LEU A 45 -21.49 9.13 -15.41
N GLY A 46 -22.62 9.33 -14.72
CA GLY A 46 -22.67 9.96 -13.40
C GLY A 46 -21.85 9.21 -12.35
N PHE A 47 -21.68 7.89 -12.49
CA PHE A 47 -20.81 7.08 -11.63
C PHE A 47 -19.39 7.64 -11.55
N PHE A 48 -18.84 8.13 -12.66
CA PHE A 48 -17.47 8.63 -12.74
C PHE A 48 -17.29 10.07 -12.24
N THR A 49 -18.37 10.81 -12.08
CA THR A 49 -18.32 12.24 -11.72
C THR A 49 -18.88 12.54 -10.34
N THR A 50 -19.63 11.59 -9.76
CA THR A 50 -20.32 11.77 -8.49
C THR A 50 -19.44 11.29 -7.33
N ALA A 51 -19.37 12.11 -6.28
CA ALA A 51 -18.72 11.73 -5.01
C ALA A 51 -19.72 11.15 -3.99
N ALA A 52 -21.03 11.25 -4.26
CA ALA A 52 -22.06 10.77 -3.35
C ALA A 52 -22.08 9.24 -3.28
N TRP A 53 -22.19 8.71 -2.07
CA TRP A 53 -22.42 7.30 -1.79
C TRP A 53 -23.59 7.20 -0.83
N ASN A 54 -24.78 6.93 -1.37
CA ASN A 54 -26.01 6.83 -0.59
C ASN A 54 -26.80 5.59 -1.00
N TYR A 55 -26.92 4.66 -0.06
CA TYR A 55 -27.62 3.40 -0.29
C TYR A 55 -29.14 3.62 -0.41
N GLU A 56 -29.72 4.52 0.38
CA GLU A 56 -31.18 4.77 0.37
C GLU A 56 -31.66 5.39 -0.94
N GLU A 57 -30.85 6.28 -1.54
CA GLU A 57 -31.14 6.90 -2.82
C GLU A 57 -30.61 6.09 -4.01
N SER A 58 -30.01 4.94 -3.78
CA SER A 58 -29.32 4.12 -4.81
C SER A 58 -28.34 4.94 -5.66
N ARG A 59 -27.67 5.93 -5.07
CA ARG A 59 -26.67 6.80 -5.73
C ARG A 59 -25.27 6.36 -5.35
N TYR A 60 -24.53 5.91 -6.35
CA TYR A 60 -23.19 5.40 -6.17
C TYR A 60 -22.21 6.12 -7.08
N GLY A 61 -21.19 6.73 -6.49
CA GLY A 61 -20.13 7.39 -7.21
C GLY A 61 -18.75 6.95 -6.69
N TRP A 62 -17.79 6.80 -7.57
CA TRP A 62 -16.46 6.31 -7.23
C TRP A 62 -15.48 7.40 -6.79
N VAL A 63 -15.81 8.68 -7.10
CA VAL A 63 -14.88 9.82 -6.94
C VAL A 63 -14.36 9.94 -5.50
N ALA A 64 -15.25 9.79 -4.51
CA ALA A 64 -14.84 9.85 -3.10
C ALA A 64 -13.84 8.75 -2.74
N MET A 65 -14.06 7.52 -3.22
CA MET A 65 -13.16 6.38 -2.97
C MET A 65 -11.81 6.58 -3.67
N ALA A 66 -11.82 7.02 -4.93
CA ALA A 66 -10.61 7.30 -5.68
C ALA A 66 -9.79 8.44 -5.04
N ALA A 67 -10.47 9.52 -4.66
CA ALA A 67 -9.83 10.65 -3.98
C ALA A 67 -9.22 10.23 -2.63
N SER A 68 -9.97 9.48 -1.82
CA SER A 68 -9.47 8.95 -0.54
C SER A 68 -8.24 8.07 -0.73
N THR A 69 -8.26 7.16 -1.71
CA THR A 69 -7.12 6.30 -2.04
C THR A 69 -5.90 7.14 -2.47
N ALA A 70 -6.11 8.14 -3.32
CA ALA A 70 -5.03 9.01 -3.77
C ALA A 70 -4.41 9.81 -2.60
N ILE A 71 -5.24 10.35 -1.71
CA ILE A 71 -4.79 11.12 -0.55
C ILE A 71 -4.02 10.21 0.42
N VAL A 72 -4.59 9.06 0.79
CA VAL A 72 -3.93 8.10 1.70
C VAL A 72 -2.60 7.65 1.11
N THR A 73 -2.55 7.34 -0.18
CA THR A 73 -1.30 6.94 -0.86
C THR A 73 -0.27 8.06 -0.83
N ALA A 74 -0.66 9.30 -1.17
CA ALA A 74 0.23 10.43 -1.17
C ALA A 74 0.83 10.71 0.22
N VAL A 75 -0.01 10.70 1.26
CA VAL A 75 0.44 10.89 2.66
C VAL A 75 1.33 9.73 3.10
N THR A 76 0.96 8.49 2.80
CA THR A 76 1.78 7.31 3.08
C THR A 76 3.18 7.42 2.48
N LEU A 77 3.27 7.77 1.19
CA LEU A 77 4.54 7.92 0.50
C LEU A 77 5.34 9.12 1.01
N ALA A 78 4.69 10.22 1.35
CA ALA A 78 5.34 11.37 1.95
C ALA A 78 6.00 11.05 3.31
N ILE A 79 5.45 10.10 4.05
CA ILE A 79 6.04 9.60 5.31
C ILE A 79 7.08 8.51 5.02
N ALA A 80 6.71 7.50 4.25
CA ALA A 80 7.51 6.28 4.09
C ALA A 80 8.75 6.46 3.21
N CYS A 81 8.68 7.26 2.12
CA CYS A 81 9.82 7.42 1.21
C CYS A 81 11.01 8.10 1.86
N PRO A 82 10.88 9.25 2.55
CA PRO A 82 12.04 9.87 3.20
C PRO A 82 12.67 8.97 4.25
N ILE A 83 11.86 8.34 5.08
CA ILE A 83 12.33 7.44 6.14
C ILE A 83 12.97 6.18 5.54
N GLY A 84 12.30 5.55 4.57
CA GLY A 84 12.76 4.32 3.95
C GLY A 84 14.05 4.50 3.16
N ILE A 85 14.12 5.54 2.31
CA ILE A 85 15.33 5.86 1.53
C ILE A 85 16.47 6.29 2.46
N GLY A 86 16.21 7.15 3.44
CA GLY A 86 17.19 7.56 4.43
C GLY A 86 17.76 6.38 5.22
N SER A 87 16.89 5.45 5.64
CA SER A 87 17.30 4.21 6.31
C SER A 87 18.14 3.32 5.39
N ALA A 88 17.76 3.20 4.13
CA ALA A 88 18.50 2.42 3.13
C ALA A 88 19.90 2.98 2.89
N ILE A 89 20.03 4.30 2.76
CA ILE A 89 21.32 4.99 2.61
C ILE A 89 22.19 4.74 3.85
N TYR A 90 21.60 4.93 5.03
CA TYR A 90 22.35 4.69 6.28
C TYR A 90 22.87 3.25 6.37
N LEU A 91 22.01 2.27 6.08
CA LEU A 91 22.41 0.86 6.14
C LEU A 91 23.43 0.48 5.07
N SER A 92 23.40 1.12 3.91
CA SER A 92 24.31 0.78 2.80
C SER A 92 25.67 1.46 2.86
N GLU A 93 25.74 2.69 3.42
CA GLU A 93 26.95 3.51 3.34
C GLU A 93 27.58 3.77 4.73
N PHE A 94 26.76 3.86 5.79
CA PHE A 94 27.21 4.35 7.09
C PHE A 94 27.15 3.31 8.21
N ALA A 95 26.34 2.27 8.07
CA ALA A 95 26.14 1.31 9.15
C ALA A 95 27.41 0.47 9.41
N PRO A 96 27.89 0.39 10.65
CA PRO A 96 28.99 -0.49 10.98
C PRO A 96 28.58 -1.97 10.82
N PRO A 97 29.51 -2.87 10.47
CA PRO A 97 29.20 -4.28 10.18
C PRO A 97 28.46 -5.02 11.30
N TRP A 98 28.65 -4.60 12.55
CA TRP A 98 27.96 -5.17 13.69
C TRP A 98 26.49 -4.76 13.78
N ALA A 99 26.11 -3.60 13.24
CA ALA A 99 24.75 -3.08 13.26
C ALA A 99 23.97 -3.45 11.97
N GLU A 100 24.63 -3.52 10.82
CA GLU A 100 24.00 -3.83 9.53
C GLU A 100 23.19 -5.13 9.57
N LYS A 101 23.82 -6.22 10.05
CA LYS A 101 23.18 -7.56 10.07
C LYS A 101 21.91 -7.60 10.93
N PRO A 102 21.93 -7.19 12.22
CA PRO A 102 20.71 -7.24 13.03
C PRO A 102 19.63 -6.29 12.52
N MET A 103 19.96 -5.10 12.02
CA MET A 103 18.98 -4.19 11.46
C MET A 103 18.31 -4.77 10.21
N ARG A 104 19.08 -5.38 9.32
CA ARG A 104 18.54 -6.07 8.16
C ARG A 104 17.59 -7.20 8.56
N THR A 105 17.99 -8.04 9.53
CA THR A 105 17.13 -9.12 10.03
C THR A 105 15.84 -8.57 10.63
N MET A 106 15.87 -7.46 11.37
CA MET A 106 14.66 -6.81 11.87
C MET A 106 13.74 -6.35 10.75
N ILE A 107 14.28 -5.74 9.68
CA ILE A 107 13.50 -5.31 8.51
C ILE A 107 12.87 -6.53 7.82
N GLU A 108 13.61 -7.60 7.64
CA GLU A 108 13.10 -8.84 7.04
C GLU A 108 11.98 -9.48 7.88
N LEU A 109 12.10 -9.44 9.22
CA LEU A 109 11.06 -9.92 10.13
C LEU A 109 9.77 -9.08 10.01
N LEU A 110 9.88 -7.76 9.83
CA LEU A 110 8.71 -6.90 9.62
C LEU A 110 7.94 -7.26 8.34
N VAL A 111 8.63 -7.66 7.27
CA VAL A 111 7.97 -8.14 6.04
C VAL A 111 7.13 -9.40 6.31
N GLY A 112 7.55 -10.23 7.24
CA GLY A 112 6.86 -11.47 7.59
C GLY A 112 5.57 -11.28 8.41
N ILE A 113 5.33 -10.10 8.96
CA ILE A 113 4.13 -9.84 9.76
C ILE A 113 2.92 -9.66 8.83
N PRO A 114 1.82 -10.44 9.02
CA PRO A 114 0.60 -10.27 8.25
C PRO A 114 0.03 -8.85 8.36
N SER A 115 -0.42 -8.28 7.23
CA SER A 115 -0.97 -6.91 7.18
C SER A 115 -2.13 -6.65 8.16
N VAL A 116 -2.92 -7.68 8.43
CA VAL A 116 -4.03 -7.62 9.40
C VAL A 116 -3.53 -7.28 10.81
N VAL A 117 -2.35 -7.76 11.20
CA VAL A 117 -1.77 -7.47 12.51
C VAL A 117 -1.43 -5.99 12.64
N TYR A 118 -0.86 -5.39 11.57
CA TYR A 118 -0.64 -3.94 11.54
C TYR A 118 -1.93 -3.14 11.63
N GLY A 119 -3.00 -3.59 10.94
CA GLY A 119 -4.31 -2.96 11.02
C GLY A 119 -4.92 -3.02 12.42
N ILE A 120 -4.84 -4.17 13.08
CA ILE A 120 -5.31 -4.36 14.46
C ILE A 120 -4.51 -3.49 15.43
N PHE A 121 -3.18 -3.46 15.30
CA PHE A 121 -2.32 -2.60 16.11
C PHE A 121 -2.65 -1.11 15.89
N GLY A 122 -2.91 -0.71 14.64
CA GLY A 122 -3.35 0.63 14.29
C GLY A 122 -4.64 1.03 15.03
N LEU A 123 -5.64 0.15 15.01
CA LEU A 123 -6.94 0.38 15.60
C LEU A 123 -6.93 0.40 17.14
N PHE A 124 -6.16 -0.49 17.79
CA PHE A 124 -6.23 -0.63 19.24
C PHE A 124 -5.14 0.12 20.01
N VAL A 125 -4.04 0.46 19.34
CA VAL A 125 -2.90 1.11 20.00
C VAL A 125 -2.64 2.51 19.43
N LEU A 126 -2.54 2.63 18.11
CA LEU A 126 -2.22 3.93 17.50
C LEU A 126 -3.41 4.88 17.51
N GLU A 127 -4.64 4.38 17.41
CA GLU A 127 -5.84 5.23 17.45
C GLU A 127 -5.89 6.06 18.73
N ASP A 128 -5.66 5.45 19.90
CA ASP A 128 -5.65 6.14 21.18
C ASP A 128 -4.56 7.24 21.24
N ILE A 129 -3.37 6.94 20.72
CA ILE A 129 -2.26 7.91 20.62
C ILE A 129 -2.65 9.06 19.67
N PHE A 130 -3.28 8.75 18.54
CA PHE A 130 -3.72 9.76 17.59
C PHE A 130 -4.79 10.66 18.18
N GLN A 131 -5.77 10.09 18.86
CA GLN A 131 -6.85 10.83 19.51
C GLN A 131 -6.34 11.80 20.60
N HIS A 132 -5.47 11.33 21.49
CA HIS A 132 -5.09 12.09 22.67
C HIS A 132 -3.82 12.93 22.52
N VAL A 133 -2.95 12.59 21.55
CA VAL A 133 -1.67 13.26 21.39
C VAL A 133 -1.54 13.92 20.01
N VAL A 134 -1.70 13.15 18.94
CA VAL A 134 -1.38 13.64 17.59
C VAL A 134 -2.39 14.67 17.11
N HIS A 135 -3.68 14.38 17.22
CA HIS A 135 -4.74 15.29 16.77
C HIS A 135 -4.77 16.60 17.54
N PRO A 136 -4.71 16.63 18.88
CA PRO A 136 -4.63 17.88 19.63
C PRO A 136 -3.40 18.70 19.27
N PHE A 137 -2.25 18.06 19.10
CA PHE A 137 -1.01 18.74 18.70
C PHE A 137 -1.14 19.35 17.31
N LEU A 138 -1.65 18.61 16.33
CA LEU A 138 -1.81 19.10 14.95
C LEU A 138 -2.86 20.22 14.87
N SER A 139 -3.98 20.09 15.55
CA SER A 139 -5.05 21.09 15.55
C SER A 139 -4.62 22.42 16.18
N THR A 140 -3.72 22.40 17.17
CA THR A 140 -3.17 23.60 17.79
C THR A 140 -2.01 24.21 16.98
N THR A 141 -1.07 23.37 16.54
CA THR A 141 0.15 23.83 15.85
C THR A 141 -0.13 24.28 14.42
N PHE A 142 -1.01 23.59 13.71
CA PHE A 142 -1.34 23.84 12.31
C PHE A 142 -2.75 24.40 12.10
N ALA A 143 -3.32 25.04 13.12
CA ALA A 143 -4.63 25.68 13.07
C ALA A 143 -4.78 26.65 11.87
N PHE A 144 -3.68 27.33 11.51
CA PHE A 144 -3.64 28.30 10.42
C PHE A 144 -3.88 27.70 9.02
N THR A 145 -3.69 26.38 8.86
CA THR A 145 -3.88 25.71 7.57
C THR A 145 -5.33 25.37 7.28
N GLY A 146 -6.19 25.32 8.29
CA GLY A 146 -7.57 24.85 8.19
C GLY A 146 -7.73 23.33 7.91
N LEU A 147 -6.63 22.61 7.70
CA LEU A 147 -6.67 21.17 7.35
C LEU A 147 -7.02 20.28 8.53
N PHE A 148 -6.73 20.73 9.77
CA PHE A 148 -6.91 19.96 11.00
C PHE A 148 -8.02 20.51 11.90
N THR A 149 -8.85 21.44 11.41
CA THR A 149 -9.89 22.11 12.21
C THR A 149 -11.12 21.23 12.48
N ASN A 150 -11.36 20.21 11.66
CA ASN A 150 -12.53 19.32 11.75
C ASN A 150 -12.19 17.95 12.35
N VAL A 151 -11.22 17.89 13.25
CA VAL A 151 -10.91 16.66 13.96
C VAL A 151 -12.07 16.34 14.89
N HIS A 152 -12.69 15.18 14.69
CA HIS A 152 -13.71 14.69 15.62
C HIS A 152 -13.03 14.39 16.96
N PRO A 153 -13.36 15.10 18.05
CA PRO A 153 -12.62 15.02 19.31
C PRO A 153 -12.72 13.66 20.00
N ASN A 154 -13.61 12.79 19.53
CA ASN A 154 -13.90 11.49 20.14
C ASN A 154 -13.41 10.29 19.34
N ASN A 155 -12.62 10.49 18.28
CA ASN A 155 -12.16 9.41 17.44
C ASN A 155 -10.76 9.71 16.86
N GLY A 156 -9.81 8.78 17.07
CA GLY A 156 -8.45 8.85 16.51
C GLY A 156 -8.37 8.37 15.06
N GLU A 157 -9.46 7.82 14.55
CA GLU A 157 -9.52 7.31 13.17
C GLU A 157 -9.41 8.44 12.15
N GLY A 158 -8.77 8.17 11.03
CA GLY A 158 -8.67 9.14 9.96
C GLY A 158 -7.59 8.80 8.95
N VAL A 159 -7.50 9.66 7.93
CA VAL A 159 -6.54 9.51 6.84
C VAL A 159 -5.10 9.45 7.37
N LEU A 160 -4.76 10.24 8.37
CA LEU A 160 -3.40 10.31 8.90
C LEU A 160 -3.02 9.03 9.66
N LEU A 161 -3.93 8.46 10.48
CA LEU A 161 -3.73 7.18 11.15
C LEU A 161 -3.55 6.06 10.11
N ALA A 162 -4.48 5.96 9.16
CA ALA A 162 -4.42 4.96 8.10
C ALA A 162 -3.12 5.06 7.30
N SER A 163 -2.72 6.27 6.91
CA SER A 163 -1.47 6.52 6.18
C SER A 163 -0.23 6.17 6.98
N THR A 164 -0.25 6.39 8.31
CA THR A 164 0.87 6.04 9.19
C THR A 164 1.03 4.53 9.31
N VAL A 165 -0.08 3.80 9.50
CA VAL A 165 -0.07 2.33 9.52
C VAL A 165 0.44 1.77 8.20
N LEU A 166 -0.07 2.29 7.07
CA LEU A 166 0.41 1.89 5.74
C LEU A 166 1.89 2.23 5.54
N ALA A 167 2.36 3.38 6.02
CA ALA A 167 3.76 3.76 5.93
C ALA A 167 4.66 2.76 6.64
N VAL A 168 4.31 2.35 7.86
CA VAL A 168 5.04 1.32 8.60
C VAL A 168 5.07 -0.01 7.85
N MET A 169 3.95 -0.40 7.23
CA MET A 169 3.86 -1.64 6.44
C MET A 169 4.73 -1.62 5.19
N VAL A 170 4.86 -0.47 4.54
CA VAL A 170 5.57 -0.35 3.25
C VAL A 170 7.06 -0.04 3.45
N LEU A 171 7.46 0.47 4.62
CA LEU A 171 8.85 0.81 4.94
C LEU A 171 9.86 -0.31 4.65
N PRO A 172 9.64 -1.57 5.08
CA PRO A 172 10.60 -2.64 4.81
C PRO A 172 10.85 -2.86 3.32
N THR A 173 9.80 -2.79 2.52
CA THR A 173 9.89 -2.95 1.05
C THR A 173 10.67 -1.81 0.42
N ILE A 174 10.40 -0.55 0.82
CA ILE A 174 11.13 0.62 0.32
C ILE A 174 12.61 0.51 0.69
N ILE A 175 12.92 0.14 1.93
CA ILE A 175 14.31 -0.03 2.40
C ILE A 175 15.02 -1.10 1.58
N ALA A 176 14.41 -2.29 1.42
CA ALA A 176 15.02 -3.39 0.69
C ALA A 176 15.30 -3.05 -0.79
N LEU A 177 14.31 -2.51 -1.49
CA LEU A 177 14.45 -2.11 -2.89
C LEU A 177 15.46 -0.98 -3.07
N SER A 178 15.47 0.01 -2.17
CA SER A 178 16.44 1.11 -2.22
C SER A 178 17.86 0.63 -1.97
N GLN A 179 18.07 -0.30 -1.03
CA GLN A 179 19.37 -0.92 -0.80
C GLN A 179 19.86 -1.72 -2.01
N GLU A 180 18.96 -2.48 -2.64
CA GLU A 180 19.30 -3.23 -3.85
C GLU A 180 19.68 -2.30 -5.01
N ALA A 181 18.91 -1.24 -5.22
CA ALA A 181 19.23 -0.22 -6.22
C ALA A 181 20.60 0.41 -5.97
N MET A 182 20.94 0.75 -4.73
CA MET A 182 22.24 1.31 -4.40
C MET A 182 23.40 0.33 -4.62
N ARG A 183 23.19 -0.96 -4.41
CA ARG A 183 24.22 -2.00 -4.64
C ARG A 183 24.57 -2.19 -6.11
N THR A 184 23.68 -1.82 -7.03
CA THR A 184 23.95 -1.91 -8.48
C THR A 184 24.84 -0.78 -8.99
N VAL A 185 25.03 0.32 -8.21
CA VAL A 185 25.89 1.43 -8.56
C VAL A 185 27.35 1.05 -8.35
N PRO A 186 28.23 1.16 -9.37
CA PRO A 186 29.67 0.89 -9.24
C PRO A 186 30.32 1.78 -8.18
N ASN A 187 31.32 1.24 -7.46
CA ASN A 187 32.02 1.95 -6.38
C ASN A 187 32.73 3.24 -6.83
N GLU A 188 32.94 3.40 -8.15
CA GLU A 188 33.54 4.61 -8.72
C GLU A 188 32.61 5.84 -8.65
N PHE A 189 31.31 5.62 -8.43
CA PHE A 189 30.28 6.67 -8.35
C PHE A 189 29.67 6.84 -6.95
N ARG A 190 30.23 6.17 -5.94
CA ARG A 190 29.82 6.24 -4.53
C ARG A 190 30.67 7.17 -3.69
#